data_e3e39ed4a12957388d25f8147ad82a48
#
_entry.id   e3e39ed4a12957388d25f8147ad82a48
#
_cell.length_a   1.000
_cell.length_b   1.000
_cell.length_c   1.000
_cell.angle_alpha   90.00
_cell.angle_beta   90.00
_cell.angle_gamma   90.00
#
_symmetry.space_group_name_H-M   'P 1'
#
loop_
_entity.id
_entity.type
_entity.pdbx_description
1 polymer ?
#
loop_
_entity_poly.entity_id
_entity_poly.type
_entity_poly.pdbx_seq_one_letter_code
_entity_poly.pdbx_strand_id
1 'polypeptide(L)'
;DYVGGHTHTHQIKQNDKLWNVDSGFIVYNEKTYPNFISLLQKLKVEVQKTSMGFSVKSPSKNLEYSGDSLNTIFAQRKNLFKLSFLVMLKDVLRFNRLAAKEVLTVDQSTTINDFLKKHKFSSHFIENYIIPMGAAIWSTAAKKTTEMLQLFIFVFLRIMAYSKYLIGLSGM
;
A
#
# COMPACT_ATOMS: atom_id res chain seq x y z
N ASP A 1 -22.01 -17.61 13.99
CA ASP A 1 -20.67 -17.33 14.52
C ASP A 1 -19.72 -18.40 13.99
N TYR A 2 -18.58 -17.98 13.46
CA TYR A 2 -17.51 -18.86 12.99
C TYR A 2 -16.17 -18.40 13.55
N VAL A 3 -15.21 -19.32 13.63
CA VAL A 3 -13.85 -19.02 14.10
C VAL A 3 -13.07 -18.38 12.98
N GLY A 4 -12.26 -17.37 13.28
CA GLY A 4 -11.36 -16.72 12.30
C GLY A 4 -11.55 -15.21 12.14
N GLY A 5 -12.65 -14.64 12.64
CA GLY A 5 -12.90 -13.20 12.56
C GLY A 5 -12.95 -12.70 11.10
N HIS A 6 -12.02 -11.85 10.71
CA HIS A 6 -11.93 -11.34 9.33
C HIS A 6 -11.34 -12.34 8.33
N THR A 7 -10.70 -13.42 8.79
CA THR A 7 -10.26 -14.48 7.89
C THR A 7 -11.44 -15.38 7.56
N HIS A 8 -11.75 -15.54 6.28
CA HIS A 8 -12.88 -16.34 5.83
C HIS A 8 -12.61 -16.93 4.45
N THR A 9 -12.85 -18.21 4.29
CA THR A 9 -12.77 -18.92 3.01
C THR A 9 -14.16 -19.20 2.48
N HIS A 10 -14.49 -18.65 1.33
CA HIS A 10 -15.75 -18.89 0.63
C HIS A 10 -15.60 -20.06 -0.33
N GLN A 11 -16.56 -20.99 -0.32
CA GLN A 11 -16.64 -22.03 -1.33
C GLN A 11 -17.56 -21.58 -2.46
N ILE A 12 -17.00 -21.44 -3.65
CA ILE A 12 -17.73 -20.99 -4.85
C ILE A 12 -17.72 -22.11 -5.89
N LYS A 13 -18.91 -22.56 -6.31
CA LYS A 13 -19.04 -23.51 -7.41
C LYS A 13 -19.15 -22.75 -8.73
N GLN A 14 -18.23 -23.03 -9.65
CA GLN A 14 -18.23 -22.46 -11.01
C GLN A 14 -17.80 -23.55 -12.02
N ASN A 15 -18.60 -23.75 -13.06
CA ASN A 15 -18.35 -24.76 -14.12
C ASN A 15 -18.06 -26.16 -13.53
N ASP A 16 -18.92 -26.61 -12.60
CA ASP A 16 -18.81 -27.87 -11.84
C ASP A 16 -17.53 -28.08 -11.04
N LYS A 17 -16.71 -27.04 -10.93
CA LYS A 17 -15.52 -27.01 -10.07
C LYS A 17 -15.79 -26.19 -8.82
N LEU A 18 -15.35 -26.72 -7.68
CA LEU A 18 -15.41 -26.02 -6.39
C LEU A 18 -14.10 -25.23 -6.19
N TRP A 19 -14.24 -23.96 -5.94
CA TRP A 19 -13.13 -23.04 -5.66
C TRP A 19 -13.19 -22.58 -4.20
N ASN A 20 -12.06 -22.64 -3.49
CA ASN A 20 -11.91 -22.03 -2.19
C ASN A 20 -11.28 -20.65 -2.39
N VAL A 21 -12.02 -19.61 -2.02
CA VAL A 21 -11.61 -18.20 -2.19
C VAL A 21 -11.50 -17.55 -0.84
N ASP A 22 -10.28 -17.21 -0.45
CA ASP A 22 -10.03 -16.50 0.79
C ASP A 22 -10.41 -15.03 0.69
N SER A 23 -10.98 -14.48 1.75
CA SER A 23 -11.34 -13.07 1.88
C SER A 23 -10.86 -12.50 3.23
N GLY A 24 -10.78 -11.19 3.31
CA GLY A 24 -10.32 -10.49 4.49
C GLY A 24 -8.79 -10.44 4.59
N PHE A 25 -8.20 -10.99 5.65
CA PHE A 25 -6.76 -11.02 5.83
C PHE A 25 -6.12 -12.17 5.03
N ILE A 26 -5.59 -11.87 3.85
CA ILE A 26 -5.07 -12.86 2.89
C ILE A 26 -3.58 -12.70 2.58
N VAL A 27 -2.95 -11.59 2.98
CA VAL A 27 -1.55 -11.30 2.68
C VAL A 27 -0.82 -10.86 3.93
N TYR A 28 0.36 -11.40 4.16
CA TYR A 28 1.25 -11.01 5.25
C TYR A 28 2.71 -11.03 4.76
N ASN A 29 3.63 -10.45 5.54
CA ASN A 29 5.06 -10.55 5.27
C ASN A 29 5.80 -11.19 6.45
N GLU A 30 6.89 -11.87 6.15
CA GLU A 30 7.64 -12.64 7.14
C GLU A 30 8.31 -11.76 8.21
N LYS A 31 8.61 -10.51 7.89
CA LYS A 31 9.37 -9.63 8.79
C LYS A 31 8.52 -9.03 9.91
N THR A 32 7.28 -8.68 9.61
CA THR A 32 6.42 -7.96 10.56
C THR A 32 5.41 -8.85 11.28
N TYR A 33 5.30 -10.13 10.86
CA TYR A 33 4.36 -11.08 11.42
C TYR A 33 5.01 -12.36 11.98
N PRO A 34 6.10 -12.29 12.80
CA PRO A 34 6.82 -13.49 13.26
C PRO A 34 5.94 -14.44 14.06
N ASN A 35 5.07 -13.92 14.91
CA ASN A 35 4.15 -14.74 15.72
C ASN A 35 3.09 -15.44 14.87
N PHE A 36 2.57 -14.75 13.84
CA PHE A 36 1.61 -15.32 12.91
C PHE A 36 2.24 -16.45 12.08
N ILE A 37 3.46 -16.26 11.60
CA ILE A 37 4.22 -17.32 10.91
C ILE A 37 4.41 -18.54 11.80
N SER A 38 4.81 -18.33 13.06
CA SER A 38 4.95 -19.43 14.04
C SER A 38 3.63 -20.17 14.24
N LEU A 39 2.50 -19.47 14.25
CA LEU A 39 1.18 -20.09 14.36
C LEU A 39 0.86 -20.93 13.11
N LEU A 40 1.04 -20.38 11.91
CA LEU A 40 0.81 -21.12 10.65
C LEU A 40 1.67 -22.39 10.56
N GLN A 41 2.94 -22.30 10.96
CA GLN A 41 3.84 -23.46 11.01
C GLN A 41 3.35 -24.53 11.99
N LYS A 42 2.94 -24.15 13.20
CA LYS A 42 2.37 -25.08 14.20
C LYS A 42 1.11 -25.75 13.70
N LEU A 43 0.28 -25.03 12.98
CA LEU A 43 -0.98 -25.53 12.40
C LEU A 43 -0.75 -26.27 11.08
N LYS A 44 0.49 -26.29 10.56
CA LYS A 44 0.84 -26.86 9.24
C LYS A 44 -0.01 -26.30 8.10
N VAL A 45 -0.30 -25.00 8.14
CA VAL A 45 -1.02 -24.31 7.07
C VAL A 45 -0.08 -24.05 5.90
N GLU A 46 -0.47 -24.49 4.71
CA GLU A 46 0.27 -24.22 3.49
C GLU A 46 0.16 -22.74 3.12
N VAL A 47 1.28 -22.15 2.73
CA VAL A 47 1.37 -20.76 2.31
C VAL A 47 2.10 -20.66 0.98
N GLN A 48 1.74 -19.66 0.17
CA GLN A 48 2.41 -19.41 -1.11
C GLN A 48 2.97 -17.99 -1.18
N LYS A 49 4.08 -17.82 -1.87
CA LYS A 49 4.65 -16.51 -2.12
C LYS A 49 3.77 -15.74 -3.10
N THR A 50 3.54 -14.47 -2.82
CA THR A 50 2.80 -13.57 -3.70
C THR A 50 3.51 -12.23 -3.82
N SER A 51 3.16 -11.46 -4.83
CA SER A 51 3.58 -10.06 -4.96
C SER A 51 2.40 -9.15 -4.69
N MET A 52 2.62 -8.09 -3.94
CA MET A 52 1.63 -7.07 -3.67
C MET A 52 2.08 -5.76 -4.32
N GLY A 53 1.32 -5.29 -5.30
CA GLY A 53 1.54 -4.04 -5.99
C GLY A 53 0.50 -2.99 -5.62
N PHE A 54 0.81 -1.73 -5.88
CA PHE A 54 -0.12 -0.61 -5.75
C PHE A 54 -0.32 0.03 -7.11
N SER A 55 -1.57 0.11 -7.54
CA SER A 55 -1.96 0.78 -8.79
C SER A 55 -3.10 1.76 -8.56
N VAL A 56 -3.12 2.80 -9.37
CA VAL A 56 -4.16 3.83 -9.35
C VAL A 56 -4.76 3.96 -10.74
N LYS A 57 -6.10 3.90 -10.80
CA LYS A 57 -6.88 4.22 -11.99
C LYS A 57 -7.96 5.23 -11.63
N SER A 58 -7.89 6.41 -12.24
CA SER A 58 -8.87 7.50 -12.09
C SER A 58 -9.39 7.91 -13.46
N PRO A 59 -10.57 7.39 -13.90
CA PRO A 59 -11.14 7.72 -15.21
C PRO A 59 -11.43 9.21 -15.37
N SER A 60 -11.94 9.88 -14.33
CA SER A 60 -12.26 11.32 -14.35
C SER A 60 -11.03 12.22 -14.57
N LYS A 61 -9.85 11.77 -14.11
CA LYS A 61 -8.57 12.50 -14.29
C LYS A 61 -7.76 11.96 -15.47
N ASN A 62 -8.26 10.94 -16.17
CA ASN A 62 -7.53 10.20 -17.20
C ASN A 62 -6.10 9.85 -16.72
N LEU A 63 -6.01 9.23 -15.53
CA LEU A 63 -4.77 8.86 -14.88
C LEU A 63 -4.77 7.38 -14.57
N GLU A 64 -3.72 6.68 -15.01
CA GLU A 64 -3.49 5.26 -14.70
C GLU A 64 -1.99 5.00 -14.59
N TYR A 65 -1.56 4.38 -13.48
CA TYR A 65 -0.18 3.97 -13.25
C TYR A 65 -0.11 2.87 -12.17
N SER A 66 1.00 2.13 -12.14
CA SER A 66 1.36 1.20 -11.06
C SER A 66 2.78 1.48 -10.56
N GLY A 67 3.02 1.25 -9.29
CA GLY A 67 4.31 1.47 -8.64
C GLY A 67 5.32 0.33 -8.80
N ASP A 68 5.02 -0.73 -9.57
CA ASP A 68 5.84 -1.94 -9.60
C ASP A 68 7.13 -1.80 -10.40
N SER A 69 7.12 -1.02 -11.48
CA SER A 69 8.26 -0.80 -12.35
C SER A 69 8.19 0.56 -13.05
N LEU A 70 9.30 1.03 -13.60
CA LEU A 70 9.29 2.23 -14.45
C LEU A 70 8.35 2.09 -15.65
N ASN A 71 8.25 0.89 -16.22
CA ASN A 71 7.34 0.63 -17.33
C ASN A 71 5.88 0.81 -16.91
N THR A 72 5.49 0.34 -15.74
CA THR A 72 4.12 0.44 -15.23
C THR A 72 3.81 1.81 -14.63
N ILE A 73 4.78 2.51 -14.06
CA ILE A 73 4.64 3.93 -13.68
C ILE A 73 4.24 4.76 -14.89
N PHE A 74 4.87 4.53 -16.03
CA PHE A 74 4.57 5.20 -17.29
C PHE A 74 3.70 4.34 -18.23
N ALA A 75 2.78 3.53 -17.70
CA ALA A 75 1.81 2.77 -18.51
C ALA A 75 1.08 3.67 -19.51
N GLN A 76 0.69 4.87 -19.09
CA GLN A 76 0.28 5.93 -19.99
C GLN A 76 1.50 6.76 -20.41
N ARG A 77 2.08 6.47 -21.58
CA ARG A 77 3.32 7.12 -22.08
C ARG A 77 3.26 8.65 -22.13
N LYS A 78 2.05 9.23 -22.33
CA LYS A 78 1.82 10.68 -22.26
C LYS A 78 2.22 11.30 -20.91
N ASN A 79 2.23 10.53 -19.83
CA ASN A 79 2.61 11.02 -18.50
C ASN A 79 4.11 11.37 -18.39
N LEU A 80 4.97 10.86 -19.29
CA LEU A 80 6.36 11.28 -19.41
C LEU A 80 6.52 12.78 -19.68
N PHE A 81 5.53 13.39 -20.37
CA PHE A 81 5.54 14.80 -20.74
C PHE A 81 4.63 15.66 -19.87
N LYS A 82 3.95 15.07 -18.88
CA LYS A 82 3.09 15.81 -17.94
C LYS A 82 3.89 16.28 -16.74
N LEU A 83 4.17 17.58 -16.67
CA LEU A 83 4.93 18.18 -15.56
C LEU A 83 4.31 17.85 -14.19
N SER A 84 2.97 17.90 -14.07
CA SER A 84 2.26 17.56 -12.82
C SER A 84 2.50 16.12 -12.37
N PHE A 85 2.60 15.16 -13.31
CA PHE A 85 2.91 13.77 -13.01
C PHE A 85 4.37 13.61 -12.57
N LEU A 86 5.30 14.27 -13.23
CA LEU A 86 6.73 14.26 -12.86
C LEU A 86 6.95 14.89 -11.47
N VAL A 87 6.26 16.00 -11.17
CA VAL A 87 6.25 16.61 -9.82
C VAL A 87 5.70 15.64 -8.78
N MET A 88 4.63 14.92 -9.08
CA MET A 88 4.08 13.88 -8.21
C MET A 88 5.13 12.80 -7.91
N LEU A 89 5.83 12.28 -8.92
CA LEU A 89 6.89 11.27 -8.71
C LEU A 89 8.05 11.80 -7.86
N LYS A 90 8.47 13.05 -8.10
CA LYS A 90 9.45 13.73 -7.24
C LYS A 90 8.97 13.83 -5.80
N ASP A 91 7.71 14.17 -5.60
CA ASP A 91 7.09 14.27 -4.28
C ASP A 91 6.99 12.88 -3.60
N VAL A 92 6.73 11.79 -4.32
CA VAL A 92 6.79 10.42 -3.78
C VAL A 92 8.18 10.13 -3.20
N LEU A 93 9.24 10.40 -3.96
CA LEU A 93 10.63 10.16 -3.50
C LEU A 93 10.98 11.05 -2.28
N ARG A 94 10.55 12.31 -2.32
CA ARG A 94 10.77 13.26 -1.24
C ARG A 94 10.00 12.86 0.03
N PHE A 95 8.77 12.42 -0.13
CA PHE A 95 7.92 11.94 0.96
C PHE A 95 8.56 10.74 1.66
N ASN A 96 8.97 9.71 0.91
CA ASN A 96 9.62 8.53 1.47
C ASN A 96 10.89 8.88 2.25
N ARG A 97 11.71 9.83 1.76
CA ARG A 97 12.92 10.31 2.43
C ARG A 97 12.60 11.03 3.74
N LEU A 98 11.61 11.92 3.74
CA LEU A 98 11.20 12.68 4.92
C LEU A 98 10.52 11.77 5.95
N ALA A 99 9.64 10.88 5.52
CA ALA A 99 8.99 9.90 6.39
C ALA A 99 10.02 9.03 7.13
N ALA A 100 11.05 8.56 6.43
CA ALA A 100 12.12 7.78 7.04
C ALA A 100 12.93 8.56 8.10
N LYS A 101 13.06 9.88 7.95
CA LYS A 101 13.76 10.74 8.92
C LYS A 101 12.89 11.08 10.12
N GLU A 102 11.64 11.45 9.88
CA GLU A 102 10.77 12.01 10.93
C GLU A 102 9.98 10.93 11.69
N VAL A 103 9.96 9.67 11.24
CA VAL A 103 9.21 8.59 11.92
C VAL A 103 9.58 8.40 13.40
N LEU A 104 10.81 8.70 13.79
CA LEU A 104 11.29 8.55 15.15
C LEU A 104 11.04 9.78 16.04
N THR A 105 10.72 10.91 15.43
CA THR A 105 10.59 12.21 16.13
C THR A 105 9.20 12.81 15.99
N VAL A 106 8.29 12.12 15.30
CA VAL A 106 6.94 12.62 15.05
C VAL A 106 6.13 12.64 16.34
N ASP A 107 5.47 13.77 16.60
CA ASP A 107 4.46 13.88 17.64
C ASP A 107 3.25 13.01 17.26
N GLN A 108 2.77 12.20 18.22
CA GLN A 108 1.64 11.29 18.01
C GLN A 108 0.33 12.02 17.70
N SER A 109 0.22 13.31 18.00
CA SER A 109 -0.95 14.14 17.68
C SER A 109 -0.94 14.71 16.25
N THR A 110 0.20 14.67 15.55
CA THR A 110 0.35 15.28 14.22
C THR A 110 -0.36 14.46 13.16
N THR A 111 -1.19 15.12 12.34
CA THR A 111 -1.87 14.48 11.21
C THR A 111 -0.99 14.45 9.95
N ILE A 112 -1.33 13.54 9.01
CA ILE A 112 -0.66 13.53 7.71
C ILE A 112 -0.88 14.84 6.96
N ASN A 113 -2.04 15.47 7.12
CA ASN A 113 -2.35 16.76 6.51
C ASN A 113 -1.40 17.88 6.99
N ASP A 114 -1.07 17.91 8.29
CA ASP A 114 -0.13 18.87 8.85
C ASP A 114 1.29 18.68 8.30
N PHE A 115 1.72 17.42 8.18
CA PHE A 115 2.99 17.08 7.56
C PHE A 115 3.04 17.49 6.08
N LEU A 116 2.00 17.18 5.30
CA LEU A 116 1.93 17.53 3.88
C LEU A 116 1.96 19.04 3.66
N LYS A 117 1.27 19.82 4.50
CA LYS A 117 1.29 21.29 4.51
C LYS A 117 2.64 21.86 4.91
N LYS A 118 3.20 21.38 6.03
CA LYS A 118 4.52 21.78 6.54
C LYS A 118 5.60 21.67 5.46
N HIS A 119 5.58 20.57 4.73
CA HIS A 119 6.56 20.28 3.69
C HIS A 119 6.14 20.76 2.29
N LYS A 120 5.02 21.45 2.15
CA LYS A 120 4.54 22.02 0.86
C LYS A 120 4.49 21.00 -0.27
N PHE A 121 3.85 19.86 -0.04
CA PHE A 121 3.62 18.86 -1.07
C PHE A 121 2.57 19.32 -2.08
N SER A 122 2.71 18.89 -3.34
CA SER A 122 1.78 19.26 -4.40
C SER A 122 0.40 18.63 -4.20
N SER A 123 -0.66 19.35 -4.60
CA SER A 123 -2.03 18.82 -4.59
C SER A 123 -2.14 17.56 -5.46
N HIS A 124 -1.40 17.52 -6.57
CA HIS A 124 -1.38 16.36 -7.46
C HIS A 124 -0.86 15.09 -6.76
N PHE A 125 0.19 15.22 -5.94
CA PHE A 125 0.71 14.14 -5.11
C PHE A 125 -0.30 13.70 -4.04
N ILE A 126 -0.91 14.65 -3.34
CA ILE A 126 -1.89 14.36 -2.30
C ILE A 126 -3.08 13.60 -2.85
N GLU A 127 -3.69 14.12 -3.92
CA GLU A 127 -4.92 13.58 -4.50
C GLU A 127 -4.74 12.29 -5.29
N ASN A 128 -3.59 12.08 -5.90
CA ASN A 128 -3.40 10.95 -6.81
C ASN A 128 -2.42 9.89 -6.30
N TYR A 129 -1.78 10.11 -5.15
CA TYR A 129 -0.92 9.12 -4.50
C TYR A 129 -1.32 8.89 -3.04
N ILE A 130 -1.28 9.92 -2.17
CA ILE A 130 -1.52 9.74 -0.72
C ILE A 130 -2.95 9.28 -0.43
N ILE A 131 -3.95 9.95 -0.98
CA ILE A 131 -5.35 9.62 -0.74
C ILE A 131 -5.71 8.23 -1.28
N PRO A 132 -5.42 7.88 -2.53
CA PRO A 132 -5.70 6.52 -3.04
C PRO A 132 -4.97 5.43 -2.28
N MET A 133 -3.71 5.66 -1.92
CA MET A 133 -2.91 4.71 -1.15
C MET A 133 -3.50 4.49 0.25
N GLY A 134 -3.81 5.57 0.96
CA GLY A 134 -4.44 5.48 2.28
C GLY A 134 -5.81 4.82 2.24
N ALA A 135 -6.62 5.14 1.24
CA ALA A 135 -7.92 4.51 1.05
C ALA A 135 -7.81 3.00 0.79
N ALA A 136 -6.84 2.57 -0.04
CA ALA A 136 -6.62 1.16 -0.34
C ALA A 136 -6.12 0.37 0.87
N ILE A 137 -5.23 0.94 1.68
CA ILE A 137 -4.63 0.28 2.84
C ILE A 137 -5.60 0.13 4.01
N TRP A 138 -6.32 1.21 4.33
CA TRP A 138 -7.19 1.26 5.51
C TRP A 138 -8.68 1.18 5.17
N SER A 139 -9.04 0.91 3.91
CA SER A 139 -10.44 0.84 3.46
C SER A 139 -11.27 2.05 3.94
N THR A 140 -10.67 3.24 3.90
CA THR A 140 -11.22 4.47 4.46
C THR A 140 -11.62 5.48 3.38
N ALA A 141 -12.56 6.35 3.70
CA ALA A 141 -12.95 7.42 2.79
C ALA A 141 -11.80 8.44 2.60
N ALA A 142 -11.69 9.00 1.40
CA ALA A 142 -10.64 9.95 1.01
C ALA A 142 -10.44 11.11 2.01
N LYS A 143 -11.53 11.66 2.54
CA LYS A 143 -11.48 12.74 3.54
C LYS A 143 -10.79 12.29 4.83
N LYS A 144 -11.08 11.09 5.31
CA LYS A 144 -10.48 10.56 6.55
C LYS A 144 -9.00 10.23 6.38
N THR A 145 -8.54 9.90 5.19
CA THR A 145 -7.12 9.57 4.94
C THR A 145 -6.18 10.72 5.34
N THR A 146 -6.56 11.97 5.06
CA THR A 146 -5.73 13.14 5.38
C THR A 146 -5.79 13.53 6.87
N GLU A 147 -6.82 13.09 7.58
CA GLU A 147 -6.99 13.28 9.02
C GLU A 147 -6.29 12.20 9.86
N MET A 148 -5.79 11.15 9.23
CA MET A 148 -5.07 10.09 9.92
C MET A 148 -3.78 10.58 10.56
N LEU A 149 -3.41 9.94 11.66
CA LEU A 149 -2.16 10.24 12.34
C LEU A 149 -0.96 9.94 11.44
N GLN A 150 -0.04 10.87 11.35
CA GLN A 150 1.18 10.78 10.53
C GLN A 150 1.97 9.49 10.82
N LEU A 151 2.05 9.10 12.08
CA LEU A 151 2.78 7.92 12.52
C LEU A 151 2.29 6.65 11.83
N PHE A 152 0.96 6.44 11.68
CA PHE A 152 0.42 5.26 11.03
C PHE A 152 0.89 5.13 9.59
N ILE A 153 0.86 6.23 8.83
CA ILE A 153 1.31 6.25 7.44
C ILE A 153 2.82 5.99 7.35
N PHE A 154 3.61 6.59 8.23
CA PHE A 154 5.07 6.42 8.24
C PHE A 154 5.50 4.99 8.59
N VAL A 155 4.89 4.39 9.61
CA VAL A 155 5.16 3.01 10.00
C VAL A 155 4.79 2.06 8.85
N PHE A 156 3.63 2.26 8.23
CA PHE A 156 3.20 1.44 7.11
C PHE A 156 4.16 1.54 5.91
N LEU A 157 4.55 2.74 5.51
CA LEU A 157 5.48 2.94 4.38
C LEU A 157 6.85 2.32 4.67
N ARG A 158 7.31 2.39 5.91
CA ARG A 158 8.55 1.72 6.34
C ARG A 158 8.43 0.20 6.19
N ILE A 159 7.30 -0.37 6.61
CA ILE A 159 7.01 -1.80 6.44
C ILE A 159 7.01 -2.18 4.95
N MET A 160 6.31 -1.42 4.11
CA MET A 160 6.21 -1.66 2.67
C MET A 160 7.55 -1.51 1.95
N ALA A 161 8.37 -0.53 2.31
CA ALA A 161 9.71 -0.36 1.75
C ALA A 161 10.61 -1.58 2.06
N TYR A 162 10.54 -2.12 3.28
CA TYR A 162 11.26 -3.35 3.65
C TYR A 162 10.72 -4.59 2.94
N SER A 163 9.42 -4.70 2.73
CA SER A 163 8.80 -5.82 1.99
C SER A 163 9.23 -5.84 0.51
N LYS A 164 9.36 -4.69 -0.14
CA LYS A 164 9.88 -4.62 -1.52
C LYS A 164 11.32 -5.13 -1.65
N TYR A 165 12.17 -4.86 -0.69
CA TYR A 165 13.57 -5.37 -0.70
C TYR A 165 13.64 -6.89 -0.55
N LEU A 166 12.78 -7.51 0.23
CA LEU A 166 12.75 -8.98 0.39
C LEU A 166 12.16 -9.70 -0.83
N ILE A 167 11.21 -9.10 -1.52
CA ILE A 167 10.61 -9.66 -2.75
C ILE A 167 11.58 -9.52 -3.93
N GLY A 168 12.38 -8.47 -3.99
CA GLY A 168 13.37 -8.25 -5.05
C GLY A 168 14.61 -9.16 -4.96
N LEU A 169 14.93 -9.68 -3.78
CA LEU A 169 16.11 -10.56 -3.56
C LEU A 169 15.77 -12.05 -3.73
N SER A 170 14.51 -12.45 -3.81
CA SER A 170 14.10 -13.84 -4.02
C SER A 170 13.83 -14.18 -5.50
N GLY A 171 14.12 -13.28 -6.41
CA GLY A 171 13.94 -13.41 -7.87
C GLY A 171 15.24 -13.48 -8.66
N MET A 172 16.36 -13.89 -8.03
CA MET A 172 17.59 -14.30 -8.72
C MET A 172 17.87 -15.76 -8.46
#